data_648a14ee00d30957e8057ff3905d6b75
#
_entry.id   648a14ee00d30957e8057ff3905d6b75
#
_cell.length_a   1.000
_cell.length_b   1.000
_cell.length_c   1.000
_cell.angle_alpha   90.00
_cell.angle_beta   90.00
_cell.angle_gamma   90.00
#
_symmetry.space_group_name_H-M   'P 1'
#
loop_
_entity.id
_entity.type
_entity.pdbx_description
1 polymer ?
#
loop_
_entity_poly.entity_id
_entity_poly.type
_entity_poly.pdbx_seq_one_letter_code
_entity_poly.pdbx_strand_id
1 'polypeptide(L)'
;MMGKEVEVTITGKRFVFQLADDVPPEEFLQVVEYVENKINKIKSRMNELDAQKLGLLTSINIAQDLFSLKKENEKLAQILGRIDTLLSPESEDGKLTVSLSS
;
A
#
# COMPACT_ATOMS: atom_id res chain seq x y z
N MET A 1 7.16 8.23 23.19
CA MET A 1 8.02 8.46 23.09
C MET A 1 8.55 8.52 21.90
N MET A 2 9.48 8.50 21.55
CA MET A 2 9.87 8.67 20.42
C MET A 2 9.93 7.57 19.66
N GLY A 3 9.77 7.41 18.58
CA GLY A 3 9.89 6.30 17.76
C GLY A 3 11.31 5.89 17.59
N LYS A 4 11.54 5.01 16.66
CA LYS A 4 12.86 4.52 16.37
C LYS A 4 13.35 5.18 15.10
N GLU A 5 14.65 5.32 15.02
CA GLU A 5 15.26 5.83 13.81
C GLU A 5 15.72 4.68 12.96
N VAL A 6 15.43 4.73 11.68
CA VAL A 6 15.83 3.69 10.75
C VAL A 6 16.51 4.36 9.57
N GLU A 7 17.66 3.84 9.22
CA GLU A 7 18.41 4.39 8.11
C GLU A 7 18.25 3.47 6.92
N VAL A 8 17.89 4.00 5.77
CA VAL A 8 17.72 3.23 4.56
C VAL A 8 18.41 3.92 3.41
N THR A 9 18.77 3.13 2.41
CA THR A 9 19.37 3.67 1.20
C THR A 9 18.39 3.45 0.07
N ILE A 10 17.98 4.52 -0.57
CA ILE A 10 17.06 4.45 -1.69
C ILE A 10 17.71 5.18 -2.84
N THR A 11 17.84 4.51 -3.98
CA THR A 11 18.46 5.07 -5.19
C THR A 11 19.86 5.58 -4.89
N GLY A 12 20.56 4.87 -4.03
CA GLY A 12 21.93 5.25 -3.72
C GLY A 12 22.10 6.35 -2.72
N LYS A 13 21.03 6.88 -2.18
CA LYS A 13 21.12 7.93 -1.19
C LYS A 13 20.61 7.45 0.15
N ARG A 14 21.22 7.93 1.18
CA ARG A 14 20.87 7.51 2.54
C ARG A 14 19.83 8.44 3.13
N PHE A 15 18.84 7.87 3.73
CA PHE A 15 17.81 8.65 4.41
C PHE A 15 17.61 8.07 5.80
N VAL A 16 17.31 8.94 6.74
CA VAL A 16 17.01 8.52 8.10
C VAL A 16 15.56 8.87 8.37
N PHE A 17 14.79 7.86 8.75
CA PHE A 17 13.38 8.07 9.06
C PHE A 17 13.12 7.82 10.52
N GLN A 18 12.22 8.58 11.07
CA GLN A 18 11.82 8.37 12.43
C GLN A 18 10.46 7.72 12.41
N LEU A 19 10.36 6.51 12.93
CA LEU A 19 9.12 5.76 12.86
C LEU A 19 8.32 5.98 14.13
N ALA A 20 7.01 6.01 13.97
CA ALA A 20 6.15 6.05 15.13
C ALA A 20 6.25 4.74 15.88
N ASP A 21 5.82 4.75 17.12
CA ASP A 21 5.97 3.58 17.96
C ASP A 21 5.19 2.40 17.44
N ASP A 22 4.10 2.62 16.73
CA ASP A 22 3.29 1.53 16.26
C ASP A 22 3.73 1.01 14.90
N VAL A 23 4.84 1.46 14.36
CA VAL A 23 5.31 0.97 13.06
C VAL A 23 6.52 0.09 13.29
N PRO A 24 6.41 -1.21 13.03
CA PRO A 24 7.55 -2.08 13.21
C PRO A 24 8.63 -1.79 12.17
N PRO A 25 9.88 -1.75 12.57
CA PRO A 25 10.94 -1.47 11.59
C PRO A 25 11.00 -2.47 10.45
N GLU A 26 10.72 -3.74 10.72
CA GLU A 26 10.75 -4.73 9.65
C GLU A 26 9.70 -4.47 8.62
N GLU A 27 8.52 -4.04 9.07
CA GLU A 27 7.47 -3.74 8.13
C GLU A 27 7.83 -2.52 7.31
N PHE A 28 8.43 -1.53 7.95
CA PHE A 28 8.85 -0.34 7.24
C PHE A 28 9.90 -0.67 6.18
N LEU A 29 10.83 -1.59 6.48
CA LEU A 29 11.83 -1.96 5.50
C LEU A 29 11.20 -2.68 4.31
N GLN A 30 10.15 -3.44 4.53
CA GLN A 30 9.44 -4.05 3.41
C GLN A 30 8.78 -3.01 2.54
N VAL A 31 8.23 -1.97 3.15
CA VAL A 31 7.64 -0.89 2.39
C VAL A 31 8.69 -0.18 1.55
N VAL A 32 9.86 0.05 2.14
CA VAL A 32 10.94 0.70 1.40
C VAL A 32 11.37 -0.16 0.22
N GLU A 33 11.45 -1.46 0.42
CA GLU A 33 11.84 -2.35 -0.66
C GLU A 33 10.81 -2.30 -1.79
N TYR A 34 9.54 -2.24 -1.44
CA TYR A 34 8.49 -2.14 -2.44
C TYR A 34 8.65 -0.86 -3.26
N VAL A 35 8.90 0.25 -2.59
CA VAL A 35 9.07 1.52 -3.26
C VAL A 35 10.30 1.46 -4.17
N GLU A 36 11.39 0.88 -3.68
CA GLU A 36 12.60 0.84 -4.48
C GLU A 36 12.41 -0.02 -5.71
N ASN A 37 11.67 -1.11 -5.59
CA ASN A 37 11.38 -1.93 -6.77
C ASN A 37 10.55 -1.17 -7.78
N LYS A 38 9.60 -0.38 -7.32
CA LYS A 38 8.82 0.44 -8.23
C LYS A 38 9.68 1.47 -8.94
N ILE A 39 10.56 2.10 -8.20
CA ILE A 39 11.45 3.09 -8.78
C ILE A 39 12.32 2.45 -9.85
N ASN A 40 12.86 1.29 -9.56
CA ASN A 40 13.73 0.62 -10.51
C ASN A 40 12.99 0.21 -11.77
N LYS A 41 11.74 -0.20 -11.64
CA LYS A 41 10.96 -0.56 -12.81
C LYS A 41 10.74 0.66 -13.70
N ILE A 42 10.44 1.78 -13.11
CA ILE A 42 10.21 2.98 -13.90
C ILE A 42 11.50 3.43 -14.55
N LYS A 43 12.61 3.36 -13.81
CA LYS A 43 13.88 3.77 -14.39
C LYS A 43 14.27 2.86 -15.55
N SER A 44 13.92 1.61 -15.50
CA SER A 44 14.30 0.72 -16.58
C SER A 44 13.53 0.99 -17.86
N ARG A 45 12.38 1.60 -17.74
CA ARG A 45 11.59 1.88 -18.93
C ARG A 45 11.82 3.26 -19.49
N MET A 46 12.24 4.20 -18.68
CA MET A 46 12.38 5.57 -19.11
C MET A 46 13.74 6.06 -18.76
N ASN A 47 14.43 6.63 -19.74
CA ASN A 47 15.72 7.18 -19.48
C ASN A 47 15.60 8.61 -19.07
N GLU A 48 16.59 9.05 -18.36
CA GLU A 48 16.71 10.48 -18.13
C GLU A 48 15.56 11.12 -17.42
N LEU A 49 15.05 10.48 -16.39
CA LEU A 49 14.07 11.12 -15.55
C LEU A 49 14.78 11.83 -14.42
N ASP A 50 14.42 13.08 -14.17
CA ASP A 50 14.97 13.71 -13.00
C ASP A 50 14.27 13.18 -11.76
N ALA A 51 14.80 13.51 -10.60
CA ALA A 51 14.30 12.95 -9.36
C ALA A 51 12.85 13.32 -9.09
N GLN A 52 12.47 14.52 -9.49
CA GLN A 52 11.10 14.95 -9.22
C GLN A 52 10.10 14.15 -10.06
N LYS A 53 10.38 13.99 -11.34
CA LYS A 53 9.49 13.22 -12.19
C LYS A 53 9.46 11.76 -11.78
N LEU A 54 10.61 11.22 -11.41
CA LEU A 54 10.69 9.86 -10.97
C LEU A 54 9.84 9.66 -9.72
N GLY A 55 9.93 10.57 -8.77
CA GLY A 55 9.12 10.48 -7.57
C GLY A 55 7.65 10.57 -7.85
N LEU A 56 7.26 11.47 -8.76
CA LEU A 56 5.87 11.62 -9.09
C LEU A 56 5.31 10.36 -9.76
N LEU A 57 6.04 9.83 -10.74
CA LEU A 57 5.58 8.62 -11.43
C LEU A 57 5.53 7.44 -10.49
N THR A 58 6.49 7.33 -9.60
CA THR A 58 6.49 6.25 -8.63
C THR A 58 5.27 6.36 -7.71
N SER A 59 4.97 7.58 -7.27
CA SER A 59 3.82 7.79 -6.38
C SER A 59 2.52 7.43 -7.08
N ILE A 60 2.37 7.83 -8.33
CA ILE A 60 1.17 7.52 -9.07
C ILE A 60 1.03 6.01 -9.26
N ASN A 61 2.14 5.34 -9.54
CA ASN A 61 2.11 3.92 -9.74
C ASN A 61 1.69 3.18 -8.47
N ILE A 62 2.21 3.61 -7.33
CA ILE A 62 1.85 3.01 -6.07
C ILE A 62 0.39 3.27 -5.75
N ALA A 63 -0.08 4.48 -6.03
CA ALA A 63 -1.48 4.81 -5.79
C ALA A 63 -2.40 3.96 -6.66
N GLN A 64 -1.98 3.66 -7.88
CA GLN A 64 -2.78 2.79 -8.72
C GLN A 64 -2.85 1.38 -8.16
N ASP A 65 -1.74 0.89 -7.62
CA ASP A 65 -1.76 -0.42 -6.99
C ASP A 65 -2.71 -0.42 -5.79
N LEU A 66 -2.69 0.64 -5.01
CA LEU A 66 -3.58 0.74 -3.88
C LEU A 66 -5.03 0.75 -4.32
N PHE A 67 -5.33 1.50 -5.38
CA PHE A 67 -6.68 1.56 -5.87
C PHE A 67 -7.14 0.20 -6.36
N SER A 68 -6.29 -0.53 -7.07
CA SER A 68 -6.64 -1.86 -7.55
C SER A 68 -6.93 -2.79 -6.39
N LEU A 69 -6.12 -2.70 -5.33
CA LEU A 69 -6.31 -3.53 -4.19
C LEU A 69 -7.63 -3.21 -3.49
N LYS A 70 -7.96 -1.93 -3.40
CA LYS A 70 -9.23 -1.55 -2.80
C LYS A 70 -10.41 -2.08 -3.60
N LYS A 71 -10.31 -2.04 -4.92
CA LYS A 71 -11.38 -2.58 -5.73
C LYS A 71 -11.53 -4.08 -5.53
N GLU A 72 -10.42 -4.78 -5.42
CA GLU A 72 -10.49 -6.21 -5.19
C GLU A 72 -11.12 -6.51 -3.85
N ASN A 73 -10.77 -5.73 -2.84
CA ASN A 73 -11.35 -5.95 -1.53
C ASN A 73 -12.84 -5.66 -1.53
N GLU A 74 -13.26 -4.67 -2.26
CA GLU A 74 -14.68 -4.38 -2.35
C GLU A 74 -15.43 -5.50 -3.06
N LYS A 75 -14.83 -6.06 -4.11
CA LYS A 75 -15.46 -7.18 -4.77
C LYS A 75 -15.56 -8.38 -3.85
N LEU A 76 -14.50 -8.66 -3.11
CA LEU A 76 -14.53 -9.77 -2.18
C LEU A 76 -15.58 -9.54 -1.10
N ALA A 77 -15.69 -8.33 -0.62
CA ALA A 77 -16.70 -8.03 0.39
C ALA A 77 -18.09 -8.26 -0.16
N GLN A 78 -18.32 -7.88 -1.41
CA GLN A 78 -19.61 -8.10 -2.01
C GLN A 78 -19.90 -9.60 -2.18
N ILE A 79 -18.91 -10.35 -2.60
CA ILE A 79 -19.09 -11.77 -2.76
C ILE A 79 -19.36 -12.43 -1.42
N LEU A 80 -18.61 -12.04 -0.41
CA LEU A 80 -18.82 -12.61 0.91
C LEU A 80 -20.19 -12.23 1.46
N GLY A 81 -20.62 -11.02 1.19
CA GLY A 81 -21.94 -10.60 1.62
C GLY A 81 -23.03 -11.44 0.96
N ARG A 82 -22.87 -11.73 -0.33
CA ARG A 82 -23.87 -12.56 -0.99
C ARG A 82 -23.88 -13.98 -0.44
N ILE A 83 -22.71 -14.54 -0.21
CA ILE A 83 -22.64 -15.87 0.32
C ILE A 83 -23.28 -15.91 1.70
N ASP A 84 -22.99 -14.93 2.50
CA ASP A 84 -23.54 -14.86 3.82
C ASP A 84 -25.06 -14.74 3.77
N THR A 85 -25.56 -13.95 2.87
CA THR A 85 -27.00 -13.82 2.72
C THR A 85 -27.64 -15.14 2.31
N LEU A 86 -26.98 -15.88 1.43
CA LEU A 86 -27.53 -17.14 1.01
C LEU A 86 -27.51 -18.16 2.12
N LEU A 87 -26.49 -18.13 2.96
CA LEU A 87 -26.39 -19.10 4.01
C LEU A 87 -27.20 -18.72 5.22
N SER A 88 -27.41 -17.46 5.45
CA SER A 88 -28.12 -16.99 6.61
C SER A 88 -29.04 -15.89 6.23
N PRO A 89 -30.13 -16.17 5.74
CA PRO A 89 -31.01 -15.13 5.21
C PRO A 89 -31.36 -14.05 6.19
N GLU A 90 -31.38 -14.40 7.43
CA GLU A 90 -31.77 -13.35 8.26
C GLU A 90 -30.69 -12.49 8.63
N SER A 91 -29.56 -12.76 8.22
CA SER A 91 -28.55 -11.89 8.67
C SER A 91 -28.59 -10.66 8.03
N GLU A 92 -29.33 -10.40 7.38
CA GLU A 92 -29.39 -9.30 6.78
C GLU A 92 -28.60 -8.28 7.09
N ASP A 93 -28.00 -8.25 7.73
CA ASP A 93 -27.39 -7.22 8.00
C ASP A 93 -26.39 -6.85 7.27
N GLY A 94 -26.32 -6.29 6.45
CA GLY A 94 -25.32 -5.81 5.74
C GLY A 94 -24.29 -5.26 6.46
N LYS A 95 -24.33 -5.26 7.63
CA LYS A 95 -23.27 -4.73 8.26
C LYS A 95 -22.06 -5.33 7.95
N LEU A 96 -22.02 -6.41 7.37
CA LEU A 96 -20.77 -6.99 7.08
C LEU A 96 -19.96 -6.16 6.15
N THR A 97 -20.59 -5.43 5.30
CA THR A 97 -19.80 -4.74 4.31
C THR A 97 -19.21 -3.49 4.81
N VAL A 98 -19.73 -2.99 5.87
CA VAL A 98 -19.27 -1.71 6.27
C VAL A 98 -17.86 -1.71 6.71
N SER A 99 -17.43 -2.74 7.32
CA SER A 99 -16.15 -2.69 7.92
C SER A 99 -15.03 -2.66 6.91
N LEU A 100 -15.29 -3.02 5.70
CA LEU A 100 -14.21 -3.05 4.79
C LEU A 100 -13.99 -1.78 4.09
N SER A 101 -14.87 -0.87 4.23
CA SER A 101 -14.68 0.22 3.43
C SER A 101 -13.80 1.18 4.01
N SER A 102 -13.34 1.27 4.91
CA SER A 102 -12.53 2.31 5.31
C SER A 102 -11.45 2.63 4.57
#